data_bf5faaaf63926333b4ce6b2e7d98726e
#
_entry.id   bf5faaaf63926333b4ce6b2e7d98726e
#
_cell.length_a   1.000
_cell.length_b   1.000
_cell.length_c   1.000
_cell.angle_alpha   90.00
_cell.angle_beta   90.00
_cell.angle_gamma   90.00
#
_symmetry.space_group_name_H-M   'P 1'
#
loop_
_entity.id
_entity.type
_entity.pdbx_description
1 polymer ?
#
loop_
_entity_poly.entity_id
_entity_poly.type
_entity_poly.pdbx_seq_one_letter_code
_entity_poly.pdbx_strand_id
1 'polypeptide(L)'
;MLDEKAEIFEKHRRTLEGLAYRMLGTLAEARDVVQETYLKWHEADTETLNSPRAWLITVCSRIALNQLKSARKQRDLYVGEWLPEPFPDEPELYDPGVQAEINDTVSVALLLVLEKLSSVERAVFLLHDIFELSFDEVAQAIGKTSANCRQMATRARKRIRENRPRFVATPEEHRLLLEGFMGAAKQFDVERLTSLLASGVELYSDGGGKAVALPAVLRGAEDVASFIVNVFSRYKCEGVEIRTQSQRFNGSLGVLVFEDEQLATALTIETHLGRICRVYAVRNPSKLSGFQR
;
A
#
# COMPACT_ATOMS: atom_id res chain seq x y z
N MET A 1 -14.62 -6.54 -33.33
CA MET A 1 -13.40 -7.25 -32.85
C MET A 1 -12.40 -6.38 -32.13
N LEU A 2 -11.86 -5.29 -32.69
CA LEU A 2 -10.92 -4.41 -31.95
C LEU A 2 -11.60 -3.68 -30.78
N ASP A 3 -12.84 -3.26 -30.97
CA ASP A 3 -13.68 -2.58 -29.98
C ASP A 3 -14.02 -3.54 -28.82
N GLU A 4 -14.42 -4.75 -29.12
CA GLU A 4 -14.80 -5.78 -28.14
C GLU A 4 -13.62 -6.21 -27.24
N LYS A 5 -12.39 -6.36 -27.79
CA LYS A 5 -11.20 -6.65 -26.99
C LYS A 5 -10.88 -5.50 -26.03
N ALA A 6 -11.03 -4.26 -26.48
CA ALA A 6 -10.81 -3.08 -25.65
C ALA A 6 -11.85 -3.02 -24.52
N GLU A 7 -13.13 -3.25 -24.81
CA GLU A 7 -14.20 -3.27 -23.81
C GLU A 7 -13.98 -4.33 -22.74
N ILE A 8 -13.60 -5.56 -23.13
CA ILE A 8 -13.27 -6.64 -22.19
C ILE A 8 -12.09 -6.24 -21.31
N PHE A 9 -11.04 -5.65 -21.88
CA PHE A 9 -9.88 -5.21 -21.12
C PHE A 9 -10.24 -4.11 -20.12
N GLU A 10 -10.96 -3.06 -20.55
CA GLU A 10 -11.37 -1.95 -19.70
C GLU A 10 -12.23 -2.41 -18.51
N LYS A 11 -13.10 -3.41 -18.71
CA LYS A 11 -13.86 -4.03 -17.62
C LYS A 11 -12.96 -4.63 -16.52
N HIS A 12 -11.76 -5.08 -16.88
CA HIS A 12 -10.82 -5.73 -15.95
C HIS A 12 -9.63 -4.84 -15.57
N ARG A 13 -9.44 -3.67 -16.21
CA ARG A 13 -8.29 -2.78 -16.01
C ARG A 13 -7.99 -2.52 -14.53
N ARG A 14 -9.00 -2.18 -13.74
CA ARG A 14 -8.85 -1.88 -12.31
C ARG A 14 -8.42 -3.09 -11.48
N THR A 15 -8.99 -4.25 -11.78
CA THR A 15 -8.58 -5.51 -11.15
C THR A 15 -7.10 -5.77 -11.40
N LEU A 16 -6.63 -5.52 -12.63
CA LEU A 16 -5.22 -5.68 -13.01
C LEU A 16 -4.32 -4.62 -12.35
N GLU A 17 -4.75 -3.37 -12.29
CA GLU A 17 -4.03 -2.30 -11.57
C GLU A 17 -3.89 -2.62 -10.08
N GLY A 18 -4.98 -3.07 -9.45
CA GLY A 18 -4.97 -3.51 -8.07
C GLY A 18 -4.05 -4.70 -7.81
N LEU A 19 -4.00 -5.67 -8.72
CA LEU A 19 -3.08 -6.81 -8.65
C LEU A 19 -1.63 -6.36 -8.79
N ALA A 20 -1.32 -5.58 -9.83
CA ALA A 20 0.02 -5.11 -10.11
C ALA A 20 0.54 -4.21 -8.97
N TYR A 21 -0.30 -3.30 -8.45
CA TYR A 21 0.04 -2.47 -7.31
C TYR A 21 0.35 -3.28 -6.04
N ARG A 22 -0.46 -4.30 -5.72
CA ARG A 22 -0.17 -5.21 -4.58
C ARG A 22 1.09 -6.03 -4.78
N MET A 23 1.45 -6.30 -6.04
CA MET A 23 2.70 -6.98 -6.37
C MET A 23 3.91 -6.06 -6.24
N LEU A 24 3.82 -4.80 -6.67
CA LEU A 24 4.96 -3.90 -6.88
C LEU A 24 5.04 -2.78 -5.84
N GLY A 25 3.90 -2.30 -5.32
CA GLY A 25 3.83 -1.26 -4.30
C GLY A 25 4.01 0.17 -4.82
N THR A 26 4.08 0.38 -6.14
CA THR A 26 4.08 1.69 -6.78
C THR A 26 3.06 1.76 -7.91
N LEU A 27 2.44 2.94 -8.09
CA LEU A 27 1.41 3.17 -9.11
C LEU A 27 2.00 3.20 -10.52
N ALA A 28 3.18 3.80 -10.67
CA ALA A 28 3.86 3.89 -11.96
C ALA A 28 4.16 2.48 -12.51
N GLU A 29 4.85 1.64 -11.71
CA GLU A 29 5.14 0.26 -12.10
C GLU A 29 3.87 -0.56 -12.35
N ALA A 30 2.82 -0.36 -11.55
CA ALA A 30 1.55 -1.04 -11.74
C ALA A 30 0.90 -0.68 -13.09
N ARG A 31 0.89 0.59 -13.46
CA ARG A 31 0.36 1.06 -14.75
C ARG A 31 1.17 0.54 -15.94
N ASP A 32 2.50 0.49 -15.81
CA ASP A 32 3.38 -0.08 -16.85
C ASP A 32 3.05 -1.56 -17.09
N VAL A 33 2.85 -2.35 -16.01
CA VAL A 33 2.44 -3.75 -16.10
C VAL A 33 1.08 -3.90 -16.77
N VAL A 34 0.12 -3.04 -16.43
CA VAL A 34 -1.23 -3.09 -17.02
C VAL A 34 -1.17 -2.73 -18.50
N GLN A 35 -0.36 -1.74 -18.89
CA GLN A 35 -0.16 -1.37 -20.27
C GLN A 35 0.52 -2.51 -21.07
N GLU A 36 1.55 -3.15 -20.53
CA GLU A 36 2.18 -4.31 -21.17
C GLU A 36 1.19 -5.49 -21.29
N THR A 37 0.33 -5.69 -20.28
CA THR A 37 -0.74 -6.70 -20.32
C THR A 37 -1.72 -6.39 -21.45
N TYR A 38 -2.09 -5.11 -21.65
CA TYR A 38 -2.98 -4.70 -22.75
C TYR A 38 -2.38 -5.00 -24.11
N LEU A 39 -1.10 -4.71 -24.32
CA LEU A 39 -0.42 -5.01 -25.59
C LEU A 39 -0.47 -6.53 -25.90
N LYS A 40 -0.18 -7.37 -24.90
CA LYS A 40 -0.27 -8.83 -25.06
C LYS A 40 -1.71 -9.30 -25.28
N TRP A 41 -2.69 -8.67 -24.66
CA TRP A 41 -4.11 -8.96 -24.88
C TRP A 41 -4.54 -8.63 -26.29
N HIS A 42 -4.06 -7.50 -26.83
CA HIS A 42 -4.37 -7.09 -28.19
C HIS A 42 -3.86 -8.10 -29.24
N GLU A 43 -2.68 -8.69 -29.02
CA GLU A 43 -2.07 -9.69 -29.88
C GLU A 43 -2.63 -11.12 -29.69
N ALA A 44 -3.27 -11.40 -28.56
CA ALA A 44 -3.75 -12.73 -28.24
C ALA A 44 -4.91 -13.18 -29.15
N ASP A 45 -4.94 -14.47 -29.49
CA ASP A 45 -6.13 -15.12 -30.06
C ASP A 45 -7.15 -15.36 -28.95
N THR A 46 -8.19 -14.51 -28.92
CA THR A 46 -9.21 -14.54 -27.86
C THR A 46 -10.32 -15.54 -28.13
N GLU A 47 -10.46 -16.05 -29.34
CA GLU A 47 -11.51 -17.01 -29.68
C GLU A 47 -11.32 -18.38 -29.01
N THR A 48 -10.08 -18.70 -28.68
CA THR A 48 -9.71 -19.98 -28.04
C THR A 48 -9.71 -19.92 -26.52
N LEU A 49 -9.97 -18.74 -25.90
CA LEU A 49 -9.86 -18.53 -24.46
C LEU A 49 -11.14 -18.90 -23.71
N ASN A 50 -11.04 -19.83 -22.77
CA ASN A 50 -12.16 -20.18 -21.89
C ASN A 50 -12.57 -19.04 -20.92
N SER A 51 -11.62 -18.19 -20.49
CA SER A 51 -11.86 -17.09 -19.58
C SER A 51 -10.88 -15.94 -19.84
N PRO A 52 -11.36 -14.84 -20.45
CA PRO A 52 -10.59 -13.61 -20.60
C PRO A 52 -10.02 -13.09 -19.29
N ARG A 53 -10.82 -13.07 -18.21
CA ARG A 53 -10.39 -12.64 -16.86
C ARG A 53 -9.20 -13.45 -16.35
N ALA A 54 -9.28 -14.78 -16.40
CA ALA A 54 -8.21 -15.65 -15.91
C ALA A 54 -6.91 -15.47 -16.73
N TRP A 55 -7.04 -15.32 -18.04
CA TRP A 55 -5.91 -15.05 -18.93
C TRP A 55 -5.22 -13.71 -18.59
N LEU A 56 -6.01 -12.64 -18.48
CA LEU A 56 -5.51 -11.30 -18.14
C LEU A 56 -4.80 -11.28 -16.79
N ILE A 57 -5.39 -11.87 -15.74
CA ILE A 57 -4.77 -11.99 -14.42
C ILE A 57 -3.46 -12.79 -14.51
N THR A 58 -3.43 -13.89 -15.25
CA THR A 58 -2.24 -14.71 -15.44
C THR A 58 -1.10 -13.93 -16.10
N VAL A 59 -1.39 -13.23 -17.19
CA VAL A 59 -0.37 -12.45 -17.93
C VAL A 59 0.13 -11.29 -17.09
N CYS A 60 -0.77 -10.51 -16.48
CA CYS A 60 -0.43 -9.43 -15.57
C CYS A 60 0.47 -9.91 -14.42
N SER A 61 0.14 -11.04 -13.82
CA SER A 61 0.91 -11.63 -12.72
C SER A 61 2.33 -12.03 -13.13
N ARG A 62 2.50 -12.59 -14.33
CA ARG A 62 3.81 -12.97 -14.87
C ARG A 62 4.70 -11.75 -15.09
N ILE A 63 4.14 -10.70 -15.67
CA ILE A 63 4.86 -9.43 -15.89
C ILE A 63 5.24 -8.82 -14.55
N ALA A 64 4.28 -8.66 -13.64
CA ALA A 64 4.50 -8.13 -12.30
C ALA A 64 5.53 -8.94 -11.49
N LEU A 65 5.49 -10.29 -11.58
CA LEU A 65 6.46 -11.15 -10.90
C LEU A 65 7.88 -10.96 -11.42
N ASN A 66 8.05 -10.75 -12.72
CA ASN A 66 9.36 -10.48 -13.32
C ASN A 66 9.88 -9.11 -12.90
N GLN A 67 9.04 -8.07 -12.92
CA GLN A 67 9.41 -6.73 -12.45
C GLN A 67 9.74 -6.74 -10.94
N LEU A 68 8.97 -7.45 -10.11
CA LEU A 68 9.21 -7.54 -8.67
C LEU A 68 10.59 -8.13 -8.33
N LYS A 69 11.07 -9.09 -9.11
CA LYS A 69 12.42 -9.64 -8.93
C LYS A 69 13.51 -8.59 -9.19
N SER A 70 13.30 -7.69 -10.14
CA SER A 70 14.20 -6.56 -10.45
C SER A 70 14.07 -5.45 -9.41
N ALA A 71 12.84 -5.06 -9.05
CA ALA A 71 12.54 -4.01 -8.09
C ALA A 71 13.13 -4.31 -6.70
N ARG A 72 13.15 -5.56 -6.25
CA ARG A 72 13.77 -5.96 -4.98
C ARG A 72 15.25 -5.64 -4.93
N LYS A 73 16.01 -5.89 -5.99
CA LYS A 73 17.42 -5.52 -6.04
C LYS A 73 17.63 -4.00 -5.94
N GLN A 74 16.71 -3.22 -6.48
CA GLN A 74 16.75 -1.75 -6.36
C GLN A 74 16.38 -1.29 -4.94
N ARG A 75 15.47 -2.00 -4.26
CA ARG A 75 15.08 -1.69 -2.87
C ARG A 75 16.19 -2.00 -1.86
N ASP A 76 17.05 -2.97 -2.13
CA ASP A 76 18.25 -3.22 -1.32
C ASP A 76 19.25 -2.02 -1.33
N LEU A 77 19.13 -1.14 -2.32
CA LEU A 77 19.91 0.10 -2.48
C LEU A 77 19.11 1.36 -2.07
N TYR A 78 17.87 1.19 -1.61
CA TYR A 78 17.00 2.32 -1.27
C TYR A 78 17.46 3.01 0.01
N VAL A 79 17.44 4.35 0.00
CA VAL A 79 17.89 5.14 1.14
C VAL A 79 16.76 5.27 2.17
N GLY A 80 16.97 4.71 3.36
CA GLY A 80 15.99 4.67 4.45
C GLY A 80 14.93 3.59 4.30
N GLU A 81 13.87 3.70 5.10
CA GLU A 81 12.75 2.75 5.06
C GLU A 81 11.89 2.96 3.81
N TRP A 82 11.65 1.89 3.08
CA TRP A 82 10.75 1.93 1.92
C TRP A 82 9.31 1.70 2.34
N LEU A 83 8.42 2.62 1.99
CA LEU A 83 6.97 2.46 2.12
C LEU A 83 6.32 2.33 0.73
N PRO A 84 5.18 1.62 0.61
CA PRO A 84 4.40 1.64 -0.63
C PRO A 84 3.99 3.08 -0.98
N GLU A 85 3.86 3.35 -2.27
CA GLU A 85 3.28 4.61 -2.76
C GLU A 85 1.82 4.71 -2.28
N PRO A 86 1.39 5.85 -1.69
CA PRO A 86 -0.01 6.00 -1.30
C PRO A 86 -0.94 5.94 -2.51
N PHE A 87 -1.93 5.06 -2.45
CA PHE A 87 -2.93 4.89 -3.49
C PHE A 87 -4.19 5.68 -3.11
N PRO A 88 -4.49 6.83 -3.77
CA PRO A 88 -5.70 7.60 -3.48
C PRO A 88 -6.95 6.76 -3.73
N ASP A 89 -7.91 6.79 -2.79
CA ASP A 89 -9.21 6.18 -3.00
C ASP A 89 -10.04 7.15 -3.86
N GLU A 90 -10.45 6.73 -5.06
CA GLU A 90 -11.25 7.56 -5.97
C GLU A 90 -12.73 7.54 -5.54
N PRO A 91 -13.35 8.71 -5.21
CA PRO A 91 -14.72 8.75 -4.70
C PRO A 91 -15.80 8.34 -5.73
N GLU A 92 -15.51 8.50 -7.03
CA GLU A 92 -16.49 8.36 -8.11
C GLU A 92 -16.83 6.90 -8.46
N LEU A 93 -16.23 5.93 -7.79
CA LEU A 93 -16.27 4.52 -8.15
C LEU A 93 -16.78 3.62 -7.03
N TYR A 94 -17.55 4.19 -6.12
CA TYR A 94 -18.14 3.47 -5.00
C TYR A 94 -19.28 2.53 -5.46
N ASP A 95 -18.93 1.31 -5.87
CA ASP A 95 -19.76 0.15 -5.59
C ASP A 95 -19.37 -0.36 -4.19
N PRO A 96 -20.23 -0.20 -3.16
CA PRO A 96 -19.90 -0.53 -1.78
C PRO A 96 -19.47 -1.99 -1.58
N GLY A 97 -19.95 -2.93 -2.42
CA GLY A 97 -19.63 -4.34 -2.33
C GLY A 97 -18.21 -4.67 -2.84
N VAL A 98 -17.82 -4.10 -3.96
CA VAL A 98 -16.47 -4.29 -4.56
C VAL A 98 -15.41 -3.52 -3.77
N GLN A 99 -15.78 -2.37 -3.20
CA GLN A 99 -14.87 -1.49 -2.47
C GLN A 99 -14.43 -2.08 -1.12
N ALA A 100 -15.32 -2.76 -0.40
CA ALA A 100 -14.97 -3.38 0.89
C ALA A 100 -13.88 -4.45 0.73
N GLU A 101 -13.98 -5.30 -0.29
CA GLU A 101 -12.97 -6.34 -0.58
C GLU A 101 -11.64 -5.74 -1.08
N ILE A 102 -11.69 -4.64 -1.84
CA ILE A 102 -10.47 -3.96 -2.30
C ILE A 102 -9.79 -3.22 -1.16
N ASN A 103 -10.52 -2.49 -0.31
CA ASN A 103 -9.96 -1.65 0.73
C ASN A 103 -9.19 -2.43 1.80
N ASP A 104 -9.72 -3.57 2.26
CA ASP A 104 -9.02 -4.42 3.25
C ASP A 104 -7.70 -5.01 2.71
N THR A 105 -7.57 -5.09 1.40
CA THR A 105 -6.43 -5.75 0.74
C THR A 105 -5.37 -4.78 0.20
N VAL A 106 -5.55 -3.45 0.33
CA VAL A 106 -4.55 -2.44 -0.08
C VAL A 106 -3.98 -1.63 1.08
N SER A 107 -4.31 -1.96 2.34
CA SER A 107 -3.76 -1.22 3.48
C SER A 107 -2.23 -1.21 3.49
N VAL A 108 -1.64 -0.09 3.90
CA VAL A 108 -0.17 0.05 4.00
C VAL A 108 0.43 -1.06 4.85
N ALA A 109 -0.23 -1.42 5.96
CA ALA A 109 0.18 -2.52 6.82
C ALA A 109 0.26 -3.86 6.09
N LEU A 110 -0.76 -4.22 5.28
CA LEU A 110 -0.72 -5.45 4.49
C LEU A 110 0.38 -5.40 3.43
N LEU A 111 0.52 -4.28 2.72
CA LEU A 111 1.55 -4.13 1.69
C LEU A 111 2.96 -4.31 2.28
N LEU A 112 3.22 -3.79 3.47
CA LEU A 112 4.49 -4.00 4.19
C LEU A 112 4.70 -5.45 4.61
N VAL A 113 3.65 -6.16 5.00
CA VAL A 113 3.76 -7.61 5.28
C VAL A 113 4.03 -8.38 3.99
N LEU A 114 3.42 -7.99 2.88
CA LEU A 114 3.70 -8.58 1.56
C LEU A 114 5.15 -8.36 1.12
N GLU A 115 5.80 -7.24 1.51
CA GLU A 115 7.23 -7.01 1.26
C GLU A 115 8.13 -8.06 1.93
N LYS A 116 7.72 -8.61 3.08
CA LYS A 116 8.46 -9.64 3.80
C LYS A 116 8.34 -11.04 3.16
N LEU A 117 7.41 -11.24 2.21
CA LEU A 117 7.27 -12.48 1.46
C LEU A 117 8.27 -12.54 0.31
N SER A 118 8.71 -13.72 -0.10
CA SER A 118 9.41 -13.85 -1.38
C SER A 118 8.49 -13.44 -2.54
N SER A 119 9.06 -13.04 -3.68
CA SER A 119 8.27 -12.62 -4.85
C SER A 119 7.25 -13.67 -5.27
N VAL A 120 7.63 -14.95 -5.18
CA VAL A 120 6.75 -16.06 -5.55
C VAL A 120 5.68 -16.31 -4.49
N GLU A 121 6.02 -16.26 -3.18
CA GLU A 121 5.03 -16.38 -2.09
C GLU A 121 4.01 -15.25 -2.16
N ARG A 122 4.43 -14.00 -2.46
CA ARG A 122 3.53 -12.87 -2.68
C ARG A 122 2.57 -13.13 -3.83
N ALA A 123 3.08 -13.58 -4.99
CA ALA A 123 2.25 -13.90 -6.15
C ALA A 123 1.23 -15.00 -5.82
N VAL A 124 1.67 -16.11 -5.19
CA VAL A 124 0.76 -17.20 -4.81
C VAL A 124 -0.35 -16.73 -3.88
N PHE A 125 0.01 -15.96 -2.85
CA PHE A 125 -0.97 -15.42 -1.91
C PHE A 125 -1.98 -14.52 -2.60
N LEU A 126 -1.52 -13.56 -3.38
CA LEU A 126 -2.41 -12.65 -4.08
C LEU A 126 -3.33 -13.37 -5.04
N LEU A 127 -2.79 -14.23 -5.92
CA LEU A 127 -3.58 -14.93 -6.92
C LEU A 127 -4.63 -15.86 -6.32
N HIS A 128 -4.27 -16.60 -5.26
CA HIS A 128 -5.19 -17.58 -4.68
C HIS A 128 -6.11 -16.95 -3.61
N ASP A 129 -5.54 -16.19 -2.63
CA ASP A 129 -6.29 -15.71 -1.47
C ASP A 129 -7.07 -14.41 -1.74
N ILE A 130 -6.64 -13.60 -2.72
CA ILE A 130 -7.27 -12.30 -3.03
C ILE A 130 -8.04 -12.35 -4.34
N PHE A 131 -7.47 -12.99 -5.37
CA PHE A 131 -8.08 -13.05 -6.71
C PHE A 131 -8.79 -14.38 -6.99
N GLU A 132 -8.85 -15.29 -5.99
CA GLU A 132 -9.64 -16.53 -5.98
C GLU A 132 -9.30 -17.52 -7.11
N LEU A 133 -8.08 -17.47 -7.67
CA LEU A 133 -7.64 -18.46 -8.62
C LEU A 133 -7.43 -19.82 -7.92
N SER A 134 -7.78 -20.90 -8.60
CA SER A 134 -7.45 -22.26 -8.16
C SER A 134 -5.93 -22.46 -8.11
N PHE A 135 -5.45 -23.39 -7.28
CA PHE A 135 -4.01 -23.70 -7.25
C PHE A 135 -3.44 -24.20 -8.57
N ASP A 136 -4.27 -24.77 -9.44
CA ASP A 136 -3.86 -25.21 -10.77
C ASP A 136 -3.64 -24.03 -11.70
N GLU A 137 -4.54 -23.04 -11.69
CA GLU A 137 -4.37 -21.78 -12.42
C GLU A 137 -3.16 -20.97 -11.89
N VAL A 138 -2.99 -20.90 -10.55
CA VAL A 138 -1.81 -20.27 -9.94
C VAL A 138 -0.53 -20.97 -10.37
N ALA A 139 -0.51 -22.31 -10.35
CA ALA A 139 0.64 -23.10 -10.77
C ALA A 139 1.03 -22.84 -12.23
N GLN A 140 0.04 -22.76 -13.10
CA GLN A 140 0.21 -22.41 -14.51
C GLN A 140 0.72 -20.96 -14.67
N ALA A 141 0.18 -20.01 -13.89
CA ALA A 141 0.57 -18.60 -13.95
C ALA A 141 2.04 -18.40 -13.58
N ILE A 142 2.54 -19.05 -12.52
CA ILE A 142 3.89 -18.81 -11.97
C ILE A 142 4.93 -19.87 -12.37
N GLY A 143 4.56 -20.88 -13.17
CA GLY A 143 5.45 -21.95 -13.61
C GLY A 143 5.93 -22.86 -12.46
N LYS A 144 5.01 -23.28 -11.58
CA LYS A 144 5.26 -24.19 -10.45
C LYS A 144 4.26 -25.34 -10.45
N THR A 145 4.39 -26.29 -9.51
CA THR A 145 3.36 -27.33 -9.29
C THR A 145 2.30 -26.83 -8.32
N SER A 146 1.06 -27.32 -8.43
CA SER A 146 -0.03 -26.99 -7.48
C SER A 146 0.32 -27.35 -6.03
N ALA A 147 1.07 -28.45 -5.83
CA ALA A 147 1.55 -28.84 -4.49
C ALA A 147 2.51 -27.79 -3.89
N ASN A 148 3.44 -27.28 -4.69
CA ASN A 148 4.34 -26.20 -4.26
C ASN A 148 3.57 -24.91 -3.98
N CYS A 149 2.55 -24.58 -4.79
CA CYS A 149 1.69 -23.41 -4.56
C CYS A 149 0.96 -23.51 -3.23
N ARG A 150 0.37 -24.69 -2.88
CA ARG A 150 -0.28 -24.89 -1.57
C ARG A 150 0.67 -24.70 -0.39
N GLN A 151 1.91 -25.20 -0.49
CA GLN A 151 2.92 -25.00 0.55
C GLN A 151 3.32 -23.53 0.70
N MET A 152 3.50 -22.81 -0.43
CA MET A 152 3.83 -21.38 -0.41
C MET A 152 2.69 -20.55 0.16
N ALA A 153 1.43 -20.82 -0.21
CA ALA A 153 0.25 -20.17 0.36
C ALA A 153 0.18 -20.36 1.89
N THR A 154 0.42 -21.58 2.38
CA THR A 154 0.44 -21.87 3.81
C THR A 154 1.50 -21.05 4.55
N ARG A 155 2.73 -20.95 4.00
CA ARG A 155 3.80 -20.13 4.59
C ARG A 155 3.47 -18.63 4.54
N ALA A 156 2.93 -18.15 3.41
CA ALA A 156 2.53 -16.76 3.26
C ALA A 156 1.45 -16.37 4.27
N ARG A 157 0.38 -17.18 4.39
CA ARG A 157 -0.70 -16.98 5.37
C ARG A 157 -0.20 -16.96 6.81
N LYS A 158 0.77 -17.83 7.15
CA LYS A 158 1.38 -17.83 8.48
C LYS A 158 2.09 -16.51 8.76
N ARG A 159 2.96 -16.05 7.85
CA ARG A 159 3.70 -14.78 7.99
C ARG A 159 2.76 -13.57 8.06
N ILE A 160 1.69 -13.56 7.27
CA ILE A 160 0.68 -12.49 7.29
C ILE A 160 -0.03 -12.46 8.65
N ARG A 161 -0.47 -13.61 9.16
CA ARG A 161 -1.14 -13.69 10.48
C ARG A 161 -0.25 -13.26 11.64
N GLU A 162 1.03 -13.57 11.59
CA GLU A 162 2.01 -13.19 12.63
C GLU A 162 2.28 -11.67 12.64
N ASN A 163 2.04 -10.97 11.53
CA ASN A 163 2.34 -9.54 11.38
C ASN A 163 1.08 -8.65 11.28
N ARG A 164 -0.13 -9.23 11.24
CA ARG A 164 -1.39 -8.45 11.26
C ARG A 164 -1.87 -8.22 12.69
N PRO A 165 -2.39 -7.03 13.01
CA PRO A 165 -3.11 -6.82 14.25
C PRO A 165 -4.36 -7.72 14.28
N ARG A 166 -4.66 -8.30 15.43
CA ARG A 166 -5.79 -9.22 15.61
C ARG A 166 -7.16 -8.52 15.61
N PHE A 167 -7.19 -7.21 15.81
CA PHE A 167 -8.40 -6.40 15.87
C PHE A 167 -8.22 -5.18 14.98
N VAL A 168 -9.15 -4.98 14.08
CA VAL A 168 -9.22 -3.80 13.22
C VAL A 168 -10.16 -2.80 13.91
N ALA A 169 -9.70 -1.57 14.13
CA ALA A 169 -10.54 -0.49 14.65
C ALA A 169 -11.66 -0.16 13.66
N THR A 170 -12.78 0.29 14.18
CA THR A 170 -13.84 0.83 13.32
C THR A 170 -13.33 2.09 12.58
N PRO A 171 -13.91 2.43 11.42
CA PRO A 171 -13.53 3.67 10.71
C PRO A 171 -13.64 4.93 11.58
N GLU A 172 -14.61 4.95 12.49
CA GLU A 172 -14.80 6.07 13.42
C GLU A 172 -13.72 6.13 14.50
N GLU A 173 -13.35 5.00 15.10
CA GLU A 173 -12.24 4.95 16.06
C GLU A 173 -10.91 5.36 15.40
N HIS A 174 -10.67 4.90 14.16
CA HIS A 174 -9.50 5.29 13.39
C HIS A 174 -9.46 6.80 13.14
N ARG A 175 -10.59 7.39 12.73
CA ARG A 175 -10.73 8.83 12.51
C ARG A 175 -10.43 9.63 13.77
N LEU A 176 -11.03 9.27 14.91
CA LEU A 176 -10.84 9.96 16.18
C LEU A 176 -9.38 9.91 16.66
N LEU A 177 -8.73 8.75 16.51
CA LEU A 177 -7.31 8.59 16.87
C LEU A 177 -6.40 9.42 15.97
N LEU A 178 -6.67 9.44 14.65
CA LEU A 178 -5.89 10.23 13.69
C LEU A 178 -6.05 11.74 13.94
N GLU A 179 -7.28 12.22 14.17
CA GLU A 179 -7.57 13.62 14.51
C GLU A 179 -6.93 14.01 15.85
N GLY A 180 -7.03 13.15 16.86
CA GLY A 180 -6.38 13.35 18.16
C GLY A 180 -4.86 13.46 18.05
N PHE A 181 -4.25 12.56 17.26
CA PHE A 181 -2.82 12.56 16.98
C PHE A 181 -2.36 13.86 16.30
N MET A 182 -3.04 14.25 15.22
CA MET A 182 -2.71 15.49 14.50
C MET A 182 -2.96 16.74 15.35
N GLY A 183 -4.01 16.74 16.17
CA GLY A 183 -4.32 17.82 17.10
C GLY A 183 -3.24 17.99 18.17
N ALA A 184 -2.81 16.92 18.80
CA ALA A 184 -1.76 16.93 19.80
C ALA A 184 -0.39 17.34 19.19
N ALA A 185 -0.07 16.87 18.00
CA ALA A 185 1.15 17.27 17.27
C ALA A 185 1.20 18.78 17.02
N LYS A 186 0.09 19.37 16.53
CA LYS A 186 -0.02 20.83 16.28
C LYS A 186 0.02 21.68 17.54
N GLN A 187 -0.42 21.13 18.67
CA GLN A 187 -0.40 21.79 19.98
C GLN A 187 0.90 21.57 20.75
N PHE A 188 1.84 20.79 20.19
CA PHE A 188 3.11 20.38 20.82
C PHE A 188 2.91 19.62 22.14
N ASP A 189 1.80 18.88 22.25
CA ASP A 189 1.40 18.18 23.47
C ASP A 189 1.96 16.73 23.46
N VAL A 190 3.16 16.57 24.04
CA VAL A 190 3.85 15.27 24.14
C VAL A 190 3.05 14.29 24.99
N GLU A 191 2.44 14.73 26.12
CA GLU A 191 1.70 13.85 27.03
C GLU A 191 0.46 13.27 26.33
N ARG A 192 -0.28 14.11 25.66
CA ARG A 192 -1.45 13.68 24.87
C ARG A 192 -1.05 12.75 23.73
N LEU A 193 0.02 13.06 22.98
CA LEU A 193 0.53 12.15 21.94
C LEU A 193 0.88 10.80 22.54
N THR A 194 1.67 10.77 23.62
CA THR A 194 2.08 9.53 24.29
C THR A 194 0.87 8.70 24.73
N SER A 195 -0.21 9.35 25.22
CA SER A 195 -1.43 8.67 25.65
C SER A 195 -2.20 7.98 24.52
N LEU A 196 -2.10 8.49 23.28
CA LEU A 196 -2.72 7.91 22.09
C LEU A 196 -1.92 6.74 21.50
N LEU A 197 -0.61 6.68 21.81
CA LEU A 197 0.30 5.69 21.26
C LEU A 197 0.34 4.41 22.11
N ALA A 198 0.49 3.27 21.47
CA ALA A 198 0.83 2.01 22.14
C ALA A 198 2.29 2.08 22.64
N SER A 199 2.62 1.40 23.75
CA SER A 199 3.97 1.38 24.31
C SER A 199 5.06 0.96 23.32
N GLY A 200 4.73 0.02 22.41
CA GLY A 200 5.63 -0.47 21.37
C GLY A 200 5.33 0.13 19.99
N VAL A 201 4.79 1.34 19.90
CA VAL A 201 4.50 2.00 18.63
C VAL A 201 5.74 2.10 17.74
N GLU A 202 5.54 1.96 16.43
CA GLU A 202 6.56 2.08 15.41
C GLU A 202 6.23 3.24 14.46
N LEU A 203 7.19 4.14 14.21
CA LEU A 203 7.09 5.20 13.21
C LEU A 203 8.00 4.85 12.03
N TYR A 204 7.41 4.71 10.87
CA TYR A 204 8.06 4.52 9.59
C TYR A 204 8.06 5.83 8.80
N SER A 205 9.19 6.21 8.21
CA SER A 205 9.31 7.42 7.41
C SER A 205 10.10 7.16 6.14
N ASP A 206 9.48 7.40 4.99
CA ASP A 206 10.07 7.17 3.67
C ASP A 206 10.35 8.49 2.97
N GLY A 207 11.63 8.88 2.89
CA GLY A 207 12.11 10.05 2.13
C GLY A 207 12.73 9.69 0.79
N GLY A 208 13.10 8.43 0.57
CA GLY A 208 13.74 7.94 -0.67
C GLY A 208 15.03 8.66 -1.04
N GLY A 209 15.75 9.22 -0.08
CA GLY A 209 16.92 10.07 -0.31
C GLY A 209 16.61 11.44 -0.95
N LYS A 210 15.33 11.77 -1.18
CA LYS A 210 14.86 13.02 -1.81
C LYS A 210 14.23 14.00 -0.82
N ALA A 211 13.81 13.51 0.34
CA ALA A 211 13.27 14.33 1.43
C ALA A 211 13.86 13.87 2.75
N VAL A 212 13.89 14.78 3.73
CA VAL A 212 14.34 14.46 5.10
C VAL A 212 13.36 13.47 5.72
N ALA A 213 13.89 12.32 6.15
CA ALA A 213 13.14 11.24 6.78
C ALA A 213 14.00 10.54 7.84
N LEU A 214 13.38 9.71 8.65
CA LEU A 214 14.10 8.86 9.60
C LEU A 214 14.97 7.84 8.86
N PRO A 215 16.21 7.61 9.27
CA PRO A 215 17.09 6.62 8.65
C PRO A 215 16.67 5.18 8.96
N ALA A 216 15.89 4.97 10.02
CA ALA A 216 15.37 3.69 10.47
C ALA A 216 14.07 3.87 11.25
N VAL A 217 13.36 2.78 11.50
CA VAL A 217 12.10 2.76 12.27
C VAL A 217 12.34 3.25 13.69
N LEU A 218 11.62 4.30 14.10
CA LEU A 218 11.62 4.81 15.48
C LEU A 218 10.58 4.03 16.30
N ARG A 219 10.95 3.62 17.51
CA ARG A 219 10.12 2.78 18.38
C ARG A 219 9.95 3.37 19.75
N GLY A 220 8.77 3.15 20.36
CA GLY A 220 8.43 3.59 21.71
C GLY A 220 7.59 4.86 21.73
N ALA A 221 6.61 4.90 22.65
CA ALA A 221 5.62 5.97 22.67
C ALA A 221 6.24 7.33 22.98
N GLU A 222 7.17 7.39 23.93
CA GLU A 222 7.84 8.62 24.34
C GLU A 222 8.74 9.16 23.23
N ASP A 223 9.53 8.29 22.59
CA ASP A 223 10.45 8.67 21.52
C ASP A 223 9.69 9.15 20.28
N VAL A 224 8.62 8.44 19.90
CA VAL A 224 7.78 8.82 18.75
C VAL A 224 7.05 10.14 19.04
N ALA A 225 6.46 10.32 20.25
CA ALA A 225 5.77 11.55 20.61
C ALA A 225 6.74 12.75 20.61
N SER A 226 7.91 12.60 21.25
CA SER A 226 8.94 13.62 21.28
C SER A 226 9.46 13.99 19.89
N PHE A 227 9.68 13.00 19.02
CA PHE A 227 10.09 13.22 17.63
C PHE A 227 9.05 14.03 16.86
N ILE A 228 7.77 13.65 16.94
CA ILE A 228 6.68 14.36 16.24
C ILE A 228 6.58 15.80 16.72
N VAL A 229 6.59 16.02 18.03
CA VAL A 229 6.57 17.39 18.59
C VAL A 229 7.78 18.21 18.13
N ASN A 230 8.97 17.63 18.12
CA ASN A 230 10.17 18.31 17.63
C ASN A 230 10.07 18.69 16.16
N VAL A 231 9.49 17.84 15.30
CA VAL A 231 9.26 18.15 13.88
C VAL A 231 8.31 19.36 13.73
N PHE A 232 7.17 19.35 14.43
CA PHE A 232 6.21 20.46 14.37
C PHE A 232 6.76 21.74 15.00
N SER A 233 7.52 21.64 16.10
CA SER A 233 8.20 22.78 16.72
C SER A 233 9.22 23.43 15.79
N ARG A 234 9.99 22.61 15.06
CA ARG A 234 10.94 23.10 14.08
C ARG A 234 10.24 23.86 12.96
N TYR A 235 9.15 23.35 12.39
CA TYR A 235 8.37 24.06 11.38
C TYR A 235 7.92 25.44 11.87
N LYS A 236 7.43 25.52 13.11
CA LYS A 236 7.05 26.81 13.73
C LYS A 236 8.24 27.75 13.87
N CYS A 237 9.40 27.25 14.31
CA CYS A 237 10.61 28.07 14.47
C CYS A 237 11.16 28.57 13.12
N GLU A 238 11.06 27.75 12.07
CA GLU A 238 11.51 28.08 10.72
C GLU A 238 10.47 28.93 9.94
N GLY A 239 9.29 29.17 10.52
CA GLY A 239 8.23 29.96 9.91
C GLY A 239 7.51 29.20 8.76
N VAL A 240 7.64 27.88 8.70
CA VAL A 240 6.97 27.05 7.69
C VAL A 240 5.50 26.95 8.01
N GLU A 241 4.63 27.31 7.08
CA GLU A 241 3.18 27.18 7.22
C GLU A 241 2.74 25.74 7.00
N ILE A 242 2.12 25.14 8.02
CA ILE A 242 1.63 23.76 7.97
C ILE A 242 0.13 23.73 7.78
N ARG A 243 -0.30 23.26 6.60
CA ARG A 243 -1.70 22.94 6.31
C ARG A 243 -1.88 21.41 6.26
N THR A 244 -2.99 20.93 6.78
CA THR A 244 -3.32 19.50 6.76
C THR A 244 -4.69 19.28 6.12
N GLN A 245 -4.81 18.20 5.35
CA GLN A 245 -6.05 17.81 4.68
C GLN A 245 -6.29 16.32 4.92
N SER A 246 -7.48 15.98 5.42
CA SER A 246 -7.89 14.58 5.50
C SER A 246 -8.19 14.03 4.11
N GLN A 247 -7.62 12.87 3.79
CA GLN A 247 -7.76 12.20 2.50
C GLN A 247 -7.80 10.70 2.70
N ARG A 248 -8.69 10.01 1.97
CA ARG A 248 -8.66 8.55 1.96
C ARG A 248 -7.63 8.05 0.94
N PHE A 249 -6.81 7.11 1.36
CA PHE A 249 -5.87 6.37 0.51
C PHE A 249 -5.55 5.01 1.14
N ASN A 250 -5.26 4.03 0.30
CA ASN A 250 -5.01 2.66 0.73
C ASN A 250 -6.13 2.09 1.62
N GLY A 251 -7.39 2.43 1.31
CA GLY A 251 -8.57 1.96 2.03
C GLY A 251 -8.80 2.58 3.42
N SER A 252 -7.94 3.49 3.86
CA SER A 252 -8.02 4.11 5.19
C SER A 252 -8.03 5.64 5.11
N LEU A 253 -8.54 6.28 6.16
CA LEU A 253 -8.37 7.72 6.31
C LEU A 253 -6.92 8.02 6.67
N GLY A 254 -6.33 8.97 5.98
CA GLY A 254 -5.01 9.51 6.28
C GLY A 254 -5.03 11.04 6.27
N VAL A 255 -3.86 11.63 6.39
CA VAL A 255 -3.65 13.08 6.38
C VAL A 255 -2.56 13.42 5.38
N LEU A 256 -2.86 14.33 4.46
CA LEU A 256 -1.90 15.02 3.64
C LEU A 256 -1.39 16.24 4.41
N VAL A 257 -0.07 16.36 4.55
CA VAL A 257 0.58 17.50 5.20
C VAL A 257 1.28 18.33 4.13
N PHE A 258 0.94 19.59 4.08
CA PHE A 258 1.52 20.58 3.16
C PHE A 258 2.46 21.49 3.96
N GLU A 259 3.65 21.69 3.45
CA GLU A 259 4.68 22.63 3.91
C GLU A 259 4.73 23.77 2.88
N ASP A 260 4.39 25.01 3.27
CA ASP A 260 4.29 26.18 2.38
C ASP A 260 3.51 25.88 1.09
N GLU A 261 2.29 25.34 1.22
CA GLU A 261 1.39 24.94 0.14
C GLU A 261 1.87 23.73 -0.71
N GLN A 262 3.08 23.21 -0.49
CA GLN A 262 3.57 22.03 -1.19
C GLN A 262 3.25 20.76 -0.42
N LEU A 263 2.71 19.74 -1.09
CA LEU A 263 2.49 18.44 -0.48
C LEU A 263 3.83 17.79 -0.10
N ALA A 264 4.07 17.66 1.20
CA ALA A 264 5.33 17.15 1.75
C ALA A 264 5.21 15.75 2.39
N THR A 265 4.02 15.38 2.89
CA THR A 265 3.84 14.10 3.57
C THR A 265 2.43 13.55 3.36
N ALA A 266 2.32 12.26 3.05
CA ALA A 266 1.09 11.48 3.22
C ALA A 266 1.27 10.60 4.45
N LEU A 267 0.41 10.80 5.47
CA LEU A 267 0.49 10.13 6.76
C LEU A 267 -0.75 9.29 6.99
N THR A 268 -0.57 8.05 7.45
CA THR A 268 -1.65 7.19 7.94
C THR A 268 -1.19 6.44 9.19
N ILE A 269 -2.15 5.89 9.92
CA ILE A 269 -1.90 5.18 11.17
C ILE A 269 -2.48 3.75 11.10
N GLU A 270 -1.89 2.87 11.87
CA GLU A 270 -2.46 1.56 12.20
C GLU A 270 -2.82 1.55 13.69
N THR A 271 -4.00 1.03 14.00
CA THR A 271 -4.57 1.08 15.35
C THR A 271 -4.84 -0.30 15.88
N HIS A 272 -4.64 -0.49 17.17
CA HIS A 272 -4.93 -1.74 17.87
C HIS A 272 -5.39 -1.46 19.31
N LEU A 273 -6.52 -2.02 19.72
CA LEU A 273 -7.10 -1.86 21.05
C LEU A 273 -7.20 -0.39 21.49
N GLY A 274 -7.72 0.48 20.62
CA GLY A 274 -7.92 1.91 20.91
C GLY A 274 -6.65 2.74 21.00
N ARG A 275 -5.50 2.23 20.52
CA ARG A 275 -4.22 2.95 20.48
C ARG A 275 -3.58 2.85 19.10
N ILE A 276 -2.75 3.81 18.78
CA ILE A 276 -1.94 3.84 17.56
C ILE A 276 -0.73 2.91 17.77
N CYS A 277 -0.62 1.85 16.98
CA CYS A 277 0.50 0.91 17.03
C CYS A 277 1.54 1.13 15.94
N ARG A 278 1.16 1.79 14.83
CA ARG A 278 2.10 2.21 13.77
C ARG A 278 1.69 3.54 13.16
N VAL A 279 2.69 4.31 12.78
CA VAL A 279 2.55 5.55 12.01
C VAL A 279 3.38 5.40 10.74
N TYR A 280 2.78 5.69 9.60
CA TYR A 280 3.43 5.64 8.29
C TYR A 280 3.45 7.02 7.67
N ALA A 281 4.63 7.55 7.39
CA ALA A 281 4.85 8.87 6.80
C ALA A 281 5.62 8.76 5.48
N VAL A 282 4.92 8.82 4.36
CA VAL A 282 5.54 8.88 3.03
C VAL A 282 5.88 10.32 2.73
N ARG A 283 7.17 10.63 2.62
CA ARG A 283 7.74 11.95 2.32
C ARG A 283 8.46 12.01 0.98
N ASN A 284 8.68 10.87 0.33
CA ASN A 284 9.32 10.81 -0.98
C ASN A 284 8.45 11.50 -2.04
N PRO A 285 8.87 12.64 -2.63
CA PRO A 285 8.06 13.41 -3.58
C PRO A 285 7.63 12.60 -4.80
N SER A 286 8.46 11.63 -5.23
CA SER A 286 8.12 10.75 -6.35
C SER A 286 6.94 9.82 -6.06
N LYS A 287 6.57 9.60 -4.80
CA LYS A 287 5.44 8.79 -4.35
C LYS A 287 4.20 9.61 -3.98
N LEU A 288 4.29 10.94 -4.03
CA LEU A 288 3.19 11.85 -3.69
C LEU A 288 2.49 12.42 -4.93
N SER A 289 2.97 12.12 -6.12
CA SER A 289 2.43 12.63 -7.39
C SER A 289 0.99 12.25 -7.65
N GLY A 290 0.52 11.13 -7.10
CA GLY A 290 -0.88 10.69 -7.20
C GLY A 290 -1.91 11.63 -6.58
N PHE A 291 -1.49 12.55 -5.69
CA PHE A 291 -2.34 13.56 -5.04
C PHE A 291 -2.27 14.96 -5.66
N GLN A 292 -1.45 15.15 -6.69
CA GLN A 292 -1.20 16.45 -7.35
C GLN A 292 -2.04 16.63 -8.62
N ARG A 293 -3.31 16.16 -8.59
CA ARG A 293 -4.27 16.37 -9.69
C ARG A 293 -5.13 17.59 -9.47
#